data_0f63bc0b24d1afc53696c93c4f2aba52
#
_entry.id   0f63bc0b24d1afc53696c93c4f2aba52
#
_cell.length_a   1.000
_cell.length_b   1.000
_cell.length_c   1.000
_cell.angle_alpha   90.00
_cell.angle_beta   90.00
_cell.angle_gamma   90.00
#
_symmetry.space_group_name_H-M   'P 1'
#
loop_
_entity.id
_entity.type
_entity.pdbx_description
1 polymer ?
#
loop_
_entity_poly.entity_id
_entity_poly.type
_entity_poly.pdbx_seq_one_letter_code
_entity_poly.pdbx_strand_id
1 'polypeptide(L)'
;MVGDQITMLCKVEIYNNRLLDCSNEFKDILIAEHCAWKEYEEALHDICDKLVVGKHGGSGAPLAYGEFFIESYEQRLISLLDYYFTLGDSNYQPTERHRVIPDKMVHRAYSDFFDVINSGYEEYSVEEKQCALKNDMRFWDKWMAERRKVSAQLPMPLKKVYDNCTNNLKRRKLIQIKSRYWGYGICSSFELDCILKKDCSDEELFSYDYQTRYDALLIK
;
A
#
# COMPACT_ATOMS: atom_id res chain seq x y z
N MET A 1 14.72 10.73 -9.55
CA MET A 1 14.15 9.93 -8.42
C MET A 1 13.78 10.76 -7.20
N VAL A 2 14.67 11.45 -6.50
CA VAL A 2 14.26 12.33 -5.36
C VAL A 2 13.28 13.40 -5.83
N GLY A 3 13.48 13.98 -7.02
CA GLY A 3 12.56 14.93 -7.62
C GLY A 3 11.18 14.34 -7.94
N ASP A 4 11.11 13.08 -8.33
CA ASP A 4 9.85 12.41 -8.66
C ASP A 4 9.03 12.10 -7.41
N GLN A 5 9.68 11.69 -6.31
CA GLN A 5 9.02 11.51 -5.00
C GLN A 5 8.40 12.80 -4.50
N ILE A 6 9.17 13.90 -4.50
CA ILE A 6 8.68 15.22 -4.07
C ILE A 6 7.51 15.63 -4.96
N THR A 7 7.61 15.43 -6.27
CA THR A 7 6.55 15.73 -7.22
C THR A 7 5.28 14.94 -6.91
N MET A 8 5.39 13.64 -6.61
CA MET A 8 4.25 12.80 -6.28
C MET A 8 3.62 13.20 -4.96
N LEU A 9 4.42 13.45 -3.93
CA LEU A 9 3.91 13.94 -2.64
C LEU A 9 3.18 15.28 -2.79
N CYS A 10 3.74 16.23 -3.55
CA CYS A 10 3.07 17.49 -3.85
C CYS A 10 1.72 17.29 -4.54
N LYS A 11 1.63 16.35 -5.48
CA LYS A 11 0.35 16.00 -6.13
C LYS A 11 -0.66 15.44 -5.12
N VAL A 12 -0.23 14.56 -4.23
CA VAL A 12 -1.09 14.02 -3.17
C VAL A 12 -1.68 15.16 -2.34
N GLU A 13 -0.86 16.10 -1.88
CA GLU A 13 -1.32 17.25 -1.09
C GLU A 13 -2.27 18.17 -1.88
N ILE A 14 -1.96 18.46 -3.14
CA ILE A 14 -2.83 19.28 -4.00
C ILE A 14 -4.20 18.62 -4.17
N TYR A 15 -4.27 17.34 -4.47
CA TYR A 15 -5.55 16.66 -4.69
C TYR A 15 -6.30 16.43 -3.37
N ASN A 16 -5.61 16.20 -2.26
CA ASN A 16 -6.25 16.15 -0.95
C ASN A 16 -6.92 17.50 -0.62
N ASN A 17 -6.23 18.62 -0.82
CA ASN A 17 -6.80 19.95 -0.56
C ASN A 17 -7.99 20.24 -1.47
N ARG A 18 -7.91 19.91 -2.76
CA ARG A 18 -9.06 20.03 -3.69
C ARG A 18 -10.25 19.18 -3.25
N LEU A 19 -10.01 17.96 -2.78
CA LEU A 19 -11.06 17.10 -2.26
C LEU A 19 -11.74 17.73 -1.03
N LEU A 20 -10.97 18.29 -0.11
CA LEU A 20 -11.49 18.99 1.07
C LEU A 20 -12.31 20.22 0.71
N ASP A 21 -11.92 20.97 -0.32
CA ASP A 21 -12.65 22.13 -0.81
C ASP A 21 -14.00 21.76 -1.45
N CYS A 22 -14.07 20.58 -2.10
CA CYS A 22 -15.29 20.09 -2.74
C CYS A 22 -16.23 19.32 -1.79
N SER A 23 -15.80 18.99 -0.58
CA SER A 23 -16.47 18.04 0.32
C SER A 23 -16.87 18.66 1.65
N ASN A 24 -17.50 19.85 1.65
CA ASN A 24 -17.82 20.60 2.88
C ASN A 24 -18.50 19.76 3.96
N GLU A 25 -19.45 18.89 3.58
CA GLU A 25 -20.20 18.03 4.51
C GLU A 25 -19.33 16.94 5.17
N PHE A 26 -18.27 16.49 4.49
CA PHE A 26 -17.40 15.39 4.96
C PHE A 26 -15.99 15.87 5.33
N LYS A 27 -15.78 17.18 5.38
CA LYS A 27 -14.44 17.78 5.50
C LYS A 27 -13.68 17.27 6.73
N ASP A 28 -14.30 17.26 7.89
CA ASP A 28 -13.64 16.90 9.15
C ASP A 28 -13.19 15.44 9.17
N ILE A 29 -14.03 14.52 8.64
CA ILE A 29 -13.68 13.09 8.59
C ILE A 29 -12.60 12.81 7.54
N LEU A 30 -12.56 13.56 6.43
CA LEU A 30 -11.52 13.47 5.42
C LEU A 30 -10.19 14.03 5.93
N ILE A 31 -10.22 15.10 6.73
CA ILE A 31 -9.02 15.61 7.41
C ILE A 31 -8.46 14.57 8.37
N ALA A 32 -9.31 13.94 9.19
CA ALA A 32 -8.87 12.89 10.11
C ALA A 32 -8.25 11.69 9.38
N GLU A 33 -8.85 11.27 8.27
CA GLU A 33 -8.32 10.22 7.40
C GLU A 33 -6.95 10.60 6.80
N HIS A 34 -6.80 11.83 6.33
CA HIS A 34 -5.54 12.31 5.79
C HIS A 34 -4.44 12.42 6.86
N CYS A 35 -4.78 12.89 8.06
CA CYS A 35 -3.83 12.91 9.18
C CYS A 35 -3.34 11.49 9.52
N ALA A 36 -4.25 10.52 9.56
CA ALA A 36 -3.87 9.12 9.79
C ALA A 36 -3.00 8.55 8.67
N TRP A 37 -3.24 8.95 7.41
CA TRP A 37 -2.35 8.61 6.30
C TRP A 37 -0.96 9.22 6.44
N LYS A 38 -0.83 10.46 6.91
CA LYS A 38 0.46 11.11 7.16
C LYS A 38 1.28 10.35 8.22
N GLU A 39 0.64 9.96 9.32
CA GLU A 39 1.32 9.15 10.35
C GLU A 39 1.76 7.78 9.79
N TYR A 40 0.95 7.17 8.92
CA TYR A 40 1.32 5.95 8.23
C TYR A 40 2.50 6.18 7.27
N GLU A 41 2.49 7.26 6.52
CA GLU A 41 3.57 7.65 5.61
C GLU A 41 4.90 7.83 6.36
N GLU A 42 4.89 8.48 7.52
CA GLU A 42 6.07 8.58 8.38
C GLU A 42 6.61 7.19 8.82
N ALA A 43 5.71 6.24 9.15
CA ALA A 43 6.12 4.89 9.51
C ALA A 43 6.73 4.11 8.33
N LEU A 44 6.34 4.43 7.09
CA LEU A 44 6.94 3.85 5.89
C LEU A 44 8.43 4.17 5.73
N HIS A 45 8.92 5.30 6.24
CA HIS A 45 10.34 5.62 6.23
C HIS A 45 11.15 4.61 7.03
N ASP A 46 10.67 4.27 8.24
CA ASP A 46 11.34 3.29 9.10
C ASP A 46 11.36 1.88 8.50
N ILE A 47 10.25 1.47 7.88
CA ILE A 47 10.17 0.20 7.14
C ILE A 47 11.09 0.21 5.92
N CYS A 48 11.09 1.28 5.16
CA CYS A 48 11.93 1.39 3.96
C CYS A 48 13.40 1.26 4.32
N ASP A 49 13.85 1.99 5.31
CA ASP A 49 15.25 1.96 5.75
C ASP A 49 15.66 0.57 6.23
N LYS A 50 14.86 -0.07 7.08
CA LYS A 50 15.24 -1.30 7.77
C LYS A 50 15.00 -2.57 6.97
N LEU A 51 13.97 -2.60 6.13
CA LEU A 51 13.53 -3.82 5.44
C LEU A 51 13.68 -3.78 3.92
N VAL A 52 13.72 -2.59 3.32
CA VAL A 52 13.84 -2.45 1.87
C VAL A 52 15.27 -2.04 1.48
N VAL A 53 15.74 -0.93 2.01
CA VAL A 53 17.03 -0.34 1.64
C VAL A 53 18.21 -1.05 2.31
N GLY A 54 18.07 -1.44 3.58
CA GLY A 54 19.11 -2.12 4.35
C GLY A 54 19.61 -3.42 3.70
N LYS A 55 18.82 -4.00 2.79
CA LYS A 55 19.21 -5.19 2.01
C LYS A 55 20.03 -4.90 0.74
N HIS A 56 19.97 -3.67 0.25
CA HIS A 56 20.51 -3.32 -1.05
C HIS A 56 21.86 -2.59 -0.99
N GLY A 57 22.52 -2.48 0.10
CA GLY A 57 23.79 -1.80 0.34
C GLY A 57 24.45 -1.12 -0.87
N GLY A 58 25.05 0.06 -0.70
CA GLY A 58 25.75 0.75 -1.78
C GLY A 58 24.83 1.55 -2.73
N SER A 59 25.18 1.59 -4.02
CA SER A 59 24.54 2.49 -5.01
C SER A 59 23.08 2.14 -5.36
N GLY A 60 22.61 0.94 -5.05
CA GLY A 60 21.23 0.50 -5.27
C GLY A 60 20.23 1.01 -4.24
N ALA A 61 20.70 1.38 -3.04
CA ALA A 61 19.84 1.82 -1.93
C ALA A 61 18.99 3.05 -2.28
N PRO A 62 19.52 4.14 -2.86
CA PRO A 62 18.71 5.29 -3.24
C PRO A 62 17.65 4.99 -4.30
N LEU A 63 17.91 4.01 -5.17
CA LEU A 63 16.96 3.58 -6.20
C LEU A 63 15.79 2.83 -5.55
N ALA A 64 16.07 1.85 -4.70
CA ALA A 64 15.06 1.08 -3.98
C ALA A 64 14.18 1.97 -3.09
N TYR A 65 14.79 2.93 -2.39
CA TYR A 65 14.08 3.94 -1.61
C TYR A 65 13.13 4.77 -2.49
N GLY A 66 13.65 5.28 -3.62
CA GLY A 66 12.87 6.09 -4.55
C GLY A 66 11.65 5.36 -5.10
N GLU A 67 11.83 4.14 -5.57
CA GLU A 67 10.76 3.31 -6.12
C GLU A 67 9.69 2.99 -5.07
N PHE A 68 10.12 2.64 -3.84
CA PHE A 68 9.20 2.33 -2.75
C PHE A 68 8.23 3.47 -2.44
N PHE A 69 8.75 4.72 -2.35
CA PHE A 69 7.92 5.88 -2.05
C PHE A 69 7.09 6.35 -3.24
N ILE A 70 7.62 6.28 -4.47
CA ILE A 70 6.84 6.59 -5.67
C ILE A 70 5.62 5.66 -5.73
N GLU A 71 5.80 4.36 -5.56
CA GLU A 71 4.69 3.40 -5.53
C GLU A 71 3.66 3.72 -4.43
N SER A 72 4.12 4.08 -3.23
CA SER A 72 3.26 4.40 -2.09
C SER A 72 2.43 5.67 -2.31
N TYR A 73 3.05 6.72 -2.85
CA TYR A 73 2.38 7.99 -3.16
C TYR A 73 1.43 7.86 -4.35
N GLU A 74 1.80 7.10 -5.37
CA GLU A 74 0.95 6.81 -6.53
C GLU A 74 -0.37 6.14 -6.12
N GLN A 75 -0.30 5.20 -5.19
CA GLN A 75 -1.47 4.54 -4.61
C GLN A 75 -2.40 5.53 -3.92
N ARG A 76 -1.83 6.40 -3.09
CA ARG A 76 -2.59 7.45 -2.40
C ARG A 76 -3.22 8.39 -3.42
N LEU A 77 -2.46 8.82 -4.41
CA LEU A 77 -2.92 9.72 -5.47
C LEU A 77 -4.09 9.11 -6.26
N ILE A 78 -3.98 7.87 -6.69
CA ILE A 78 -5.06 7.17 -7.42
C ILE A 78 -6.33 7.15 -6.57
N SER A 79 -6.22 6.83 -5.27
CA SER A 79 -7.39 6.79 -4.40
C SER A 79 -8.05 8.16 -4.21
N LEU A 80 -7.27 9.23 -4.19
CA LEU A 80 -7.79 10.60 -4.12
C LEU A 80 -8.44 11.04 -5.44
N LEU A 81 -7.83 10.70 -6.57
CA LEU A 81 -8.33 11.01 -7.91
C LEU A 81 -9.66 10.32 -8.20
N ASP A 82 -9.76 9.03 -7.92
CA ASP A 82 -11.00 8.27 -8.11
C ASP A 82 -12.15 8.90 -7.32
N TYR A 83 -11.89 9.30 -6.08
CA TYR A 83 -12.90 9.94 -5.25
C TYR A 83 -13.24 11.36 -5.74
N TYR A 84 -12.22 12.16 -6.08
CA TYR A 84 -12.38 13.52 -6.60
C TYR A 84 -13.21 13.56 -7.90
N PHE A 85 -12.88 12.70 -8.86
CA PHE A 85 -13.61 12.64 -10.12
C PHE A 85 -15.04 12.14 -9.95
N THR A 86 -15.30 11.24 -9.01
CA THR A 86 -16.66 10.79 -8.71
C THR A 86 -17.53 11.91 -8.13
N LEU A 87 -16.96 12.85 -7.38
CA LEU A 87 -17.67 14.04 -6.90
C LEU A 87 -18.01 15.01 -8.03
N GLY A 88 -17.12 15.13 -9.02
CA GLY A 88 -17.26 16.09 -10.13
C GLY A 88 -18.00 15.56 -11.35
N ASP A 89 -18.02 14.25 -11.58
CA ASP A 89 -18.61 13.61 -12.75
C ASP A 89 -19.37 12.33 -12.37
N SER A 90 -20.69 12.41 -12.44
CA SER A 90 -21.58 11.28 -12.13
C SER A 90 -21.41 10.08 -13.09
N ASN A 91 -20.78 10.27 -14.24
CA ASN A 91 -20.50 9.22 -15.23
C ASN A 91 -19.10 8.61 -15.06
N TYR A 92 -18.28 9.14 -14.16
CA TYR A 92 -16.95 8.60 -13.93
C TYR A 92 -17.04 7.14 -13.51
N GLN A 93 -16.30 6.29 -14.22
CA GLN A 93 -16.17 4.89 -13.89
C GLN A 93 -14.83 4.69 -13.20
N PRO A 94 -14.83 4.39 -11.89
CA PRO A 94 -13.58 4.16 -11.16
C PRO A 94 -12.85 2.93 -11.70
N THR A 95 -11.54 2.94 -11.51
CA THR A 95 -10.61 1.87 -11.85
C THR A 95 -11.16 0.48 -11.53
N GLU A 96 -10.78 -0.53 -12.28
CA GLU A 96 -11.28 -1.91 -12.26
C GLU A 96 -11.63 -2.44 -10.86
N ARG A 97 -12.76 -3.12 -10.77
CA ARG A 97 -13.16 -3.79 -9.54
C ARG A 97 -12.33 -5.05 -9.37
N HIS A 98 -11.61 -5.10 -8.28
CA HIS A 98 -10.86 -6.28 -7.87
C HIS A 98 -11.60 -7.05 -6.77
N ARG A 99 -11.22 -8.31 -6.59
CA ARG A 99 -11.64 -9.11 -5.45
C ARG A 99 -11.49 -8.34 -4.13
N VAL A 100 -12.45 -8.47 -3.24
CA VAL A 100 -12.39 -7.85 -1.91
C VAL A 100 -11.30 -8.50 -1.07
N ILE A 101 -10.38 -7.71 -0.56
CA ILE A 101 -9.32 -8.14 0.36
C ILE A 101 -9.77 -7.89 1.80
N PRO A 102 -10.05 -8.93 2.60
CA PRO A 102 -10.35 -8.77 4.02
C PRO A 102 -9.13 -8.28 4.80
N ASP A 103 -9.33 -7.50 5.87
CA ASP A 103 -8.24 -7.02 6.73
C ASP A 103 -7.39 -8.18 7.28
N LYS A 104 -8.03 -9.32 7.60
CA LYS A 104 -7.34 -10.53 8.07
C LYS A 104 -6.25 -11.05 7.14
N MET A 105 -6.39 -10.82 5.82
CA MET A 105 -5.35 -11.23 4.86
C MET A 105 -4.11 -10.35 4.95
N VAL A 106 -4.29 -9.04 5.13
CA VAL A 106 -3.16 -8.12 5.33
C VAL A 106 -2.46 -8.44 6.66
N HIS A 107 -3.22 -8.66 7.73
CA HIS A 107 -2.67 -9.05 9.03
C HIS A 107 -1.94 -10.39 8.98
N ARG A 108 -2.46 -11.36 8.25
CA ARG A 108 -1.77 -12.64 8.06
C ARG A 108 -0.44 -12.45 7.32
N ALA A 109 -0.40 -11.63 6.28
CA ALA A 109 0.85 -11.35 5.58
C ALA A 109 1.90 -10.69 6.49
N TYR A 110 1.49 -9.79 7.38
CA TYR A 110 2.38 -9.23 8.40
C TYR A 110 2.89 -10.30 9.37
N SER A 111 2.01 -11.18 9.85
CA SER A 111 2.38 -12.26 10.76
C SER A 111 3.36 -13.24 10.10
N ASP A 112 3.03 -13.72 8.90
CA ASP A 112 3.88 -14.64 8.15
C ASP A 112 5.28 -14.01 7.91
N PHE A 113 5.33 -12.72 7.62
CA PHE A 113 6.59 -12.02 7.42
C PHE A 113 7.37 -11.82 8.74
N PHE A 114 6.66 -11.51 9.83
CA PHE A 114 7.27 -11.34 11.16
C PHE A 114 8.03 -12.59 11.61
N ASP A 115 7.49 -13.77 11.31
CA ASP A 115 8.07 -15.06 11.69
C ASP A 115 9.33 -15.43 10.87
N VAL A 116 9.51 -14.81 9.69
CA VAL A 116 10.67 -15.10 8.81
C VAL A 116 11.73 -13.99 8.80
N ILE A 117 11.50 -12.89 9.51
CA ILE A 117 12.52 -11.86 9.69
C ILE A 117 13.74 -12.48 10.35
N ASN A 118 14.87 -12.45 9.66
CA ASN A 118 16.14 -12.93 10.17
C ASN A 118 17.21 -11.84 10.20
N SER A 119 18.31 -12.12 10.88
CA SER A 119 19.39 -11.16 11.10
C SER A 119 20.29 -10.93 9.89
N GLY A 120 20.27 -11.78 8.86
CA GLY A 120 21.10 -11.67 7.63
C GLY A 120 22.40 -10.85 7.77
N TYR A 121 23.07 -10.53 6.69
CA TYR A 121 24.21 -9.59 6.66
C TYR A 121 23.75 -8.13 6.60
N GLU A 122 22.86 -7.73 7.50
CA GLU A 122 22.19 -6.45 7.41
C GLU A 122 22.58 -5.54 8.57
N GLU A 123 22.52 -4.24 8.32
CA GLU A 123 22.89 -3.18 9.26
C GLU A 123 22.01 -3.17 10.53
N TYR A 124 20.77 -3.69 10.44
CA TYR A 124 19.78 -3.66 11.51
C TYR A 124 19.53 -5.02 12.15
N SER A 125 19.34 -5.03 13.47
CA SER A 125 18.98 -6.24 14.24
C SER A 125 17.58 -6.74 13.90
N VAL A 126 17.29 -7.99 14.27
CA VAL A 126 15.95 -8.59 14.11
C VAL A 126 14.91 -7.79 14.90
N GLU A 127 15.26 -7.35 16.09
CA GLU A 127 14.38 -6.58 16.98
C GLU A 127 14.01 -5.23 16.37
N GLU A 128 14.96 -4.53 15.76
CA GLU A 128 14.72 -3.24 15.08
C GLU A 128 13.78 -3.41 13.89
N LYS A 129 13.99 -4.44 13.08
CA LYS A 129 13.14 -4.78 11.94
C LYS A 129 11.72 -5.16 12.36
N GLN A 130 11.61 -5.97 13.43
CA GLN A 130 10.33 -6.36 13.99
C GLN A 130 9.59 -5.17 14.60
N CYS A 131 10.31 -4.22 15.21
CA CYS A 131 9.73 -3.00 15.75
C CYS A 131 9.17 -2.12 14.61
N ALA A 132 9.93 -1.92 13.53
CA ALA A 132 9.48 -1.19 12.36
C ALA A 132 8.22 -1.83 11.74
N LEU A 133 8.20 -3.16 11.60
CA LEU A 133 7.05 -3.89 11.06
C LEU A 133 5.79 -3.75 11.94
N LYS A 134 5.94 -3.81 13.27
CA LYS A 134 4.82 -3.58 14.21
C LYS A 134 4.29 -2.14 14.11
N ASN A 135 5.16 -1.17 13.95
CA ASN A 135 4.76 0.23 13.77
C ASN A 135 4.02 0.43 12.45
N ASP A 136 4.54 -0.11 11.35
CA ASP A 136 3.89 -0.06 10.05
C ASP A 136 2.48 -0.67 10.11
N MET A 137 2.32 -1.86 10.68
CA MET A 137 1.02 -2.49 10.87
C MET A 137 0.08 -1.63 11.72
N ARG A 138 0.56 -1.07 12.83
CA ARG A 138 -0.24 -0.23 13.74
C ARG A 138 -0.77 1.02 13.04
N PHE A 139 0.07 1.73 12.28
CA PHE A 139 -0.34 2.94 11.57
C PHE A 139 -1.19 2.65 10.36
N TRP A 140 -0.92 1.53 9.66
CA TRP A 140 -1.81 1.02 8.64
C TRP A 140 -3.22 0.77 9.18
N ASP A 141 -3.35 0.08 10.31
CA ASP A 141 -4.64 -0.21 10.94
C ASP A 141 -5.37 1.06 11.38
N LYS A 142 -4.62 2.03 11.92
CA LYS A 142 -5.17 3.35 12.27
C LYS A 142 -5.75 4.04 11.04
N TRP A 143 -4.99 4.10 9.96
CA TRP A 143 -5.47 4.69 8.72
C TRP A 143 -6.70 3.95 8.15
N MET A 144 -6.68 2.63 8.12
CA MET A 144 -7.84 1.84 7.67
C MET A 144 -9.07 2.02 8.58
N ALA A 145 -8.88 2.26 9.87
CA ALA A 145 -9.97 2.59 10.78
C ALA A 145 -10.62 3.94 10.42
N GLU A 146 -9.83 4.97 10.14
CA GLU A 146 -10.37 6.27 9.69
C GLU A 146 -11.08 6.13 8.33
N ARG A 147 -10.53 5.35 7.39
CA ARG A 147 -11.20 5.05 6.12
C ARG A 147 -12.56 4.40 6.30
N ARG A 148 -12.70 3.48 7.27
CA ARG A 148 -14.02 2.88 7.58
C ARG A 148 -15.01 3.91 8.12
N LYS A 149 -14.56 4.88 8.94
CA LYS A 149 -15.42 5.97 9.43
C LYS A 149 -15.90 6.87 8.29
N VAL A 150 -15.02 7.21 7.36
CA VAL A 150 -15.39 7.96 6.14
C VAL A 150 -16.44 7.17 5.35
N SER A 151 -16.14 5.91 5.03
CA SER A 151 -17.06 5.04 4.26
C SER A 151 -18.44 4.94 4.89
N ALA A 152 -18.52 4.87 6.23
CA ALA A 152 -19.80 4.76 6.96
C ALA A 152 -20.69 6.00 6.82
N GLN A 153 -20.12 7.16 6.53
CA GLN A 153 -20.84 8.45 6.44
C GLN A 153 -21.14 8.84 4.99
N LEU A 154 -20.49 8.22 4.01
CA LEU A 154 -20.69 8.56 2.61
C LEU A 154 -22.01 8.01 2.06
N PRO A 155 -22.75 8.81 1.28
CA PRO A 155 -23.90 8.33 0.54
C PRO A 155 -23.50 7.40 -0.61
N MET A 156 -24.41 6.52 -1.02
CA MET A 156 -24.25 5.81 -2.30
C MET A 156 -24.48 6.81 -3.45
N PRO A 157 -23.70 6.81 -4.54
CA PRO A 157 -22.67 5.84 -4.93
C PRO A 157 -21.25 6.13 -4.41
N LEU A 158 -20.98 7.29 -3.77
CA LEU A 158 -19.64 7.68 -3.30
C LEU A 158 -19.01 6.62 -2.40
N LYS A 159 -19.79 6.07 -1.48
CA LYS A 159 -19.36 4.96 -0.62
C LYS A 159 -18.76 3.82 -1.42
N LYS A 160 -19.41 3.43 -2.52
CA LYS A 160 -18.97 2.30 -3.36
C LYS A 160 -17.61 2.56 -4.01
N VAL A 161 -17.37 3.78 -4.48
CA VAL A 161 -16.06 4.19 -5.04
C VAL A 161 -15.01 4.16 -3.94
N TYR A 162 -15.31 4.76 -2.81
CA TYR A 162 -14.39 4.85 -1.68
C TYR A 162 -14.00 3.46 -1.13
N ASP A 163 -14.97 2.54 -1.03
CA ASP A 163 -14.71 1.16 -0.61
C ASP A 163 -13.86 0.41 -1.63
N ASN A 164 -14.06 0.65 -2.93
CA ASN A 164 -13.23 0.09 -3.98
C ASN A 164 -11.79 0.60 -3.91
N CYS A 165 -11.60 1.91 -3.71
CA CYS A 165 -10.27 2.51 -3.49
C CYS A 165 -9.60 1.90 -2.24
N THR A 166 -10.35 1.71 -1.15
CA THR A 166 -9.84 1.08 0.07
C THR A 166 -9.41 -0.36 -0.17
N ASN A 167 -10.19 -1.11 -0.95
CA ASN A 167 -9.83 -2.48 -1.34
C ASN A 167 -8.54 -2.51 -2.19
N ASN A 168 -8.38 -1.58 -3.12
CA ASN A 168 -7.16 -1.46 -3.91
C ASN A 168 -5.93 -1.15 -3.04
N LEU A 169 -6.07 -0.28 -2.03
CA LEU A 169 -5.01 -0.02 -1.07
C LEU A 169 -4.60 -1.28 -0.29
N LYS A 170 -5.57 -2.07 0.20
CA LYS A 170 -5.30 -3.35 0.88
C LYS A 170 -4.59 -4.34 -0.02
N ARG A 171 -5.02 -4.46 -1.27
CA ARG A 171 -4.38 -5.32 -2.26
C ARG A 171 -2.92 -4.92 -2.47
N ARG A 172 -2.67 -3.63 -2.62
CA ARG A 172 -1.31 -3.11 -2.81
C ARG A 172 -0.45 -3.29 -1.56
N LYS A 173 -1.01 -3.08 -0.36
CA LYS A 173 -0.28 -3.35 0.89
C LYS A 173 0.11 -4.83 1.00
N LEU A 174 -0.79 -5.73 0.64
CA LEU A 174 -0.50 -7.16 0.60
C LEU A 174 0.66 -7.48 -0.36
N ILE A 175 0.65 -6.88 -1.57
CA ILE A 175 1.75 -6.99 -2.53
C ILE A 175 3.06 -6.45 -1.93
N GLN A 176 3.02 -5.26 -1.34
CA GLN A 176 4.18 -4.61 -0.74
C GLN A 176 4.83 -5.49 0.33
N ILE A 177 4.06 -6.04 1.25
CA ILE A 177 4.56 -6.95 2.28
C ILE A 177 5.21 -8.17 1.64
N LYS A 178 4.53 -8.79 0.67
CA LYS A 178 5.00 -10.04 0.06
C LYS A 178 6.18 -9.87 -0.91
N SER A 179 6.32 -8.72 -1.57
CA SER A 179 7.39 -8.50 -2.56
C SER A 179 8.56 -7.69 -2.03
N ARG A 180 8.27 -6.59 -1.34
CA ARG A 180 9.31 -5.64 -0.94
C ARG A 180 9.95 -5.97 0.40
N TYR A 181 9.14 -6.36 1.40
CA TYR A 181 9.66 -6.64 2.73
C TYR A 181 10.45 -7.96 2.76
N TRP A 182 10.06 -8.96 1.98
CA TRP A 182 10.77 -10.25 1.90
C TRP A 182 12.15 -10.16 1.21
N GLY A 183 12.46 -9.03 0.58
CA GLY A 183 13.79 -8.76 0.06
C GLY A 183 14.25 -9.60 -1.13
N TYR A 184 13.40 -10.41 -1.67
CA TYR A 184 13.65 -11.11 -2.91
C TYR A 184 13.11 -10.25 -4.05
N GLY A 185 13.96 -9.43 -4.65
CA GLY A 185 13.66 -8.55 -5.78
C GLY A 185 13.28 -9.28 -7.08
N ILE A 186 12.69 -10.46 -6.96
CA ILE A 186 12.45 -11.39 -8.06
C ILE A 186 11.00 -11.32 -8.55
N CYS A 187 10.04 -10.92 -7.71
CA CYS A 187 8.69 -10.64 -8.19
C CYS A 187 8.53 -9.14 -8.39
N SER A 188 8.37 -8.70 -9.63
CA SER A 188 7.95 -7.33 -9.89
C SER A 188 6.57 -7.11 -9.28
N SER A 189 6.28 -5.91 -8.80
CA SER A 189 4.94 -5.53 -8.33
C SER A 189 3.86 -5.85 -9.38
N PHE A 190 4.23 -5.82 -10.65
CA PHE A 190 3.40 -6.18 -11.79
C PHE A 190 3.00 -7.67 -11.81
N GLU A 191 3.92 -8.59 -11.53
CA GLU A 191 3.63 -10.03 -11.52
C GLU A 191 2.72 -10.42 -10.37
N LEU A 192 2.94 -9.84 -9.18
CA LEU A 192 2.05 -9.99 -8.04
C LEU A 192 0.67 -9.39 -8.31
N ASP A 193 0.60 -8.26 -8.99
CA ASP A 193 -0.65 -7.64 -9.41
C ASP A 193 -1.43 -8.54 -10.37
N CYS A 194 -0.74 -9.18 -11.31
CA CYS A 194 -1.34 -10.17 -12.22
C CYS A 194 -1.86 -11.41 -11.47
N ILE A 195 -1.15 -11.86 -10.44
CA ILE A 195 -1.57 -13.00 -9.61
C ILE A 195 -2.81 -12.66 -8.78
N LEU A 196 -2.84 -11.46 -8.19
CA LEU A 196 -3.98 -11.00 -7.38
C LEU A 196 -5.23 -10.65 -8.22
N LYS A 197 -5.06 -10.43 -9.52
CA LYS A 197 -6.17 -10.27 -10.48
C LYS A 197 -6.82 -11.59 -10.88
N LYS A 198 -6.11 -12.71 -10.77
CA LYS A 198 -6.70 -14.03 -11.01
C LYS A 198 -7.54 -14.45 -9.80
N ASP A 199 -8.63 -15.18 -10.04
CA ASP A 199 -9.45 -15.79 -8.99
C ASP A 199 -8.70 -16.96 -8.34
N CYS A 200 -7.68 -16.65 -7.54
CA CYS A 200 -7.04 -17.64 -6.69
C CYS A 200 -7.66 -17.62 -5.29
N SER A 201 -7.72 -18.80 -4.66
CA SER A 201 -8.21 -18.93 -3.29
C SER A 201 -7.25 -18.28 -2.30
N ASP A 202 -7.72 -17.98 -1.08
CA ASP A 202 -6.87 -17.45 0.00
C ASP A 202 -5.72 -18.41 0.32
N GLU A 203 -5.98 -19.73 0.25
CA GLU A 203 -4.97 -20.77 0.49
C GLU A 203 -3.92 -20.79 -0.61
N GLU A 204 -4.30 -20.69 -1.87
CA GLU A 204 -3.36 -20.57 -2.99
C GLU A 204 -2.50 -19.32 -2.88
N LEU A 205 -3.08 -18.17 -2.47
CA LEU A 205 -2.35 -16.93 -2.30
C LEU A 205 -1.28 -17.01 -1.20
N PHE A 206 -1.53 -17.77 -0.14
CA PHE A 206 -0.61 -17.92 1.00
C PHE A 206 0.30 -19.15 0.91
N SER A 207 -0.11 -20.21 0.20
CA SER A 207 0.71 -21.39 -0.06
C SER A 207 1.72 -21.19 -1.19
N TYR A 208 1.73 -20.00 -1.79
CA TYR A 208 2.53 -19.72 -2.95
C TYR A 208 4.01 -19.63 -2.58
N ASP A 209 4.75 -20.65 -2.93
CA ASP A 209 6.19 -20.59 -3.07
C ASP A 209 6.53 -19.79 -4.35
N TYR A 210 6.83 -18.52 -4.16
CA TYR A 210 7.12 -17.58 -5.24
C TYR A 210 8.25 -18.07 -6.15
N GLN A 211 9.23 -18.80 -5.58
CA GLN A 211 10.36 -19.31 -6.33
C GLN A 211 9.91 -20.36 -7.34
N THR A 212 9.07 -21.29 -6.94
CA THR A 212 8.62 -22.41 -7.80
C THR A 212 7.79 -21.95 -9.00
N ARG A 213 7.05 -20.85 -8.88
CA ARG A 213 6.26 -20.34 -10.02
C ARG A 213 6.96 -19.28 -10.85
N TYR A 214 7.91 -18.56 -10.30
CA TYR A 214 8.81 -17.73 -11.10
C TYR A 214 9.56 -18.64 -12.10
N ASP A 215 10.09 -19.75 -11.63
CA ASP A 215 10.73 -20.75 -12.48
C ASP A 215 9.77 -21.33 -13.54
N ALA A 216 8.50 -21.53 -13.21
CA ALA A 216 7.47 -21.99 -14.14
C ALA A 216 7.03 -20.93 -15.17
N LEU A 217 7.17 -19.64 -14.86
CA LEU A 217 6.88 -18.55 -15.80
C LEU A 217 8.04 -18.26 -16.76
N LEU A 218 9.28 -18.55 -16.34
CA LEU A 218 10.47 -18.42 -17.20
C LEU A 218 10.63 -19.57 -18.21
N ILE A 219 9.94 -20.69 -18.00
CA ILE A 219 10.00 -21.89 -18.86
C ILE A 219 8.94 -21.82 -20.00
N LYS A 220 8.14 -20.79 -20.07
CA LYS A 220 7.18 -20.55 -21.18
C LYS A 220 7.60 -19.38 -22.05
#